data_a3c9505b605e13897293945e98981307
#
_entry.id   a3c9505b605e13897293945e98981307
#
_cell.length_a   1.000
_cell.length_b   1.000
_cell.length_c   1.000
_cell.angle_alpha   90.00
_cell.angle_beta   90.00
_cell.angle_gamma   90.00
#
_symmetry.space_group_name_H-M   'P 1'
#
loop_
_entity.id
_entity.type
_entity.pdbx_description
1 polymer ?
#
loop_
_entity_poly.entity_id
_entity_poly.type
_entity_poly.pdbx_seq_one_letter_code
_entity_poly.pdbx_strand_id
1 'polypeptide(L)'
;YNLAAARNYGIGGTRIAPQKEVSAEPVWDQDFLGRYAKMDDDADFVVVFGGTNDFGHGLAPFGQMGDTTPDTFCGACDTLYKGLKAKYPRAKLAVITPTPRSKAASPKGEGNKPAGHVLADYVDAIKQIAAANGLPVLDLFHPQPVGKSEAVPPEIFVDGLHPSDAGHAALAKLIGEFLQTL
;
A
#
# COMPACT_ATOMS: atom_id res chain seq x y z
N TYR A 1 -10.81 -14.50 -12.25
CA TYR A 1 -9.89 -14.30 -13.36
C TYR A 1 -9.17 -15.60 -13.69
N ASN A 2 -9.06 -15.90 -14.98
CA ASN A 2 -8.22 -16.98 -15.48
C ASN A 2 -6.82 -16.37 -15.72
N LEU A 3 -6.04 -16.22 -14.66
CA LEU A 3 -4.71 -15.65 -14.76
C LEU A 3 -3.72 -16.68 -15.31
N ALA A 4 -2.96 -16.31 -16.34
CA ALA A 4 -1.87 -17.14 -16.84
C ALA A 4 -0.70 -17.22 -15.84
N ALA A 5 -0.44 -16.13 -15.12
CA ALA A 5 0.57 -16.05 -14.07
C ALA A 5 0.19 -14.99 -13.03
N ALA A 6 0.62 -15.20 -11.79
CA ALA A 6 0.61 -14.20 -10.72
C ALA A 6 2.01 -14.08 -10.15
N ARG A 7 2.60 -12.88 -10.20
CA ARG A 7 3.95 -12.59 -9.71
C ARG A 7 3.86 -11.71 -8.48
N ASN A 8 4.45 -12.14 -7.38
CA ASN A 8 4.50 -11.39 -6.15
C ASN A 8 5.88 -10.74 -5.98
N TYR A 9 5.91 -9.41 -6.06
CA TYR A 9 7.11 -8.59 -5.79
C TYR A 9 7.10 -7.99 -4.38
N GLY A 10 6.15 -8.35 -3.54
CA GLY A 10 6.08 -7.91 -2.15
C GLY A 10 7.24 -8.47 -1.32
N ILE A 11 7.85 -7.61 -0.51
CA ILE A 11 8.87 -7.98 0.47
C ILE A 11 8.38 -7.47 1.82
N GLY A 12 8.29 -8.36 2.82
CA GLY A 12 7.84 -8.00 4.16
C GLY A 12 8.68 -6.89 4.79
N GLY A 13 8.04 -5.98 5.52
CA GLY A 13 8.71 -4.86 6.19
C GLY A 13 9.10 -3.69 5.30
N THR A 14 9.00 -3.80 3.96
CA THR A 14 9.44 -2.73 3.05
C THR A 14 8.42 -1.58 2.96
N ARG A 15 8.90 -0.41 2.63
CA ARG A 15 8.18 0.87 2.56
C ARG A 15 8.02 1.33 1.12
N ILE A 16 7.06 2.21 0.88
CA ILE A 16 6.91 2.89 -0.41
C ILE A 16 8.05 3.90 -0.56
N ALA A 17 8.22 4.75 0.46
CA ALA A 17 9.23 5.81 0.45
C ALA A 17 10.64 5.27 0.74
N PRO A 18 11.65 5.71 -0.03
CA PRO A 18 13.05 5.45 0.28
C PRO A 18 13.43 6.00 1.65
N GLN A 19 14.34 5.32 2.32
CA GLN A 19 14.86 5.74 3.62
C GLN A 19 16.26 6.31 3.47
N LYS A 20 16.53 7.42 4.17
CA LYS A 20 17.87 8.04 4.18
C LYS A 20 18.85 7.30 5.09
N GLU A 21 18.32 6.64 6.10
CA GLU A 21 19.11 5.88 7.07
C GLU A 21 18.92 4.38 6.82
N VAL A 22 20.01 3.62 6.98
CA VAL A 22 19.96 2.17 6.86
C VAL A 22 19.15 1.60 8.03
N SER A 23 18.18 0.75 7.72
CA SER A 23 17.38 0.05 8.72
C SER A 23 18.21 -0.99 9.47
N ALA A 24 17.77 -1.34 10.70
CA ALA A 24 18.32 -2.47 11.44
C ALA A 24 18.20 -3.79 10.65
N GLU A 25 17.18 -3.88 9.81
CA GLU A 25 16.94 -4.99 8.90
C GLU A 25 17.13 -4.50 7.45
N PRO A 26 18.26 -4.79 6.81
CA PRO A 26 18.58 -4.27 5.46
C PRO A 26 17.55 -4.63 4.38
N VAL A 27 16.83 -5.74 4.56
CA VAL A 27 15.76 -6.16 3.64
C VAL A 27 14.64 -5.12 3.57
N TRP A 28 14.41 -4.37 4.64
CA TRP A 28 13.38 -3.32 4.69
C TRP A 28 13.74 -2.09 3.85
N ASP A 29 15.01 -1.92 3.49
CA ASP A 29 15.49 -0.80 2.66
C ASP A 29 15.29 -1.03 1.16
N GLN A 30 14.76 -2.21 0.80
CA GLN A 30 14.32 -2.50 -0.55
C GLN A 30 12.93 -1.89 -0.80
N ASP A 31 12.86 -0.55 -0.85
CA ASP A 31 11.61 0.18 -1.04
C ASP A 31 10.92 -0.12 -2.39
N PHE A 32 9.66 0.34 -2.52
CA PHE A 32 8.88 0.08 -3.73
C PHE A 32 9.45 0.80 -4.95
N LEU A 33 10.00 1.99 -4.77
CA LEU A 33 10.59 2.76 -5.87
C LEU A 33 11.83 2.10 -6.44
N GLY A 34 12.69 1.54 -5.58
CA GLY A 34 13.87 0.80 -6.01
C GLY A 34 13.55 -0.53 -6.70
N ARG A 35 12.35 -1.10 -6.45
CA ARG A 35 11.96 -2.41 -6.97
C ARG A 35 11.12 -2.38 -8.24
N TYR A 36 10.17 -1.43 -8.37
CA TYR A 36 9.22 -1.49 -9.50
C TYR A 36 9.92 -1.46 -10.86
N ALA A 37 11.06 -0.78 -10.95
CA ALA A 37 11.84 -0.73 -12.18
C ALA A 37 12.39 -2.10 -12.63
N LYS A 38 12.57 -3.02 -11.67
CA LYS A 38 13.11 -4.38 -11.89
C LYS A 38 12.01 -5.44 -12.10
N MET A 39 10.74 -5.06 -12.01
CA MET A 39 9.62 -5.98 -12.29
C MET A 39 9.55 -6.31 -13.77
N ASP A 40 9.01 -7.48 -14.09
CA ASP A 40 8.83 -7.92 -15.50
C ASP A 40 7.93 -6.94 -16.27
N ASP A 41 8.16 -6.81 -17.58
CA ASP A 41 7.52 -5.78 -18.39
C ASP A 41 6.17 -6.23 -19.04
N ASP A 42 5.78 -7.50 -18.89
CA ASP A 42 4.65 -8.14 -19.58
C ASP A 42 3.37 -8.23 -18.73
N ALA A 43 3.17 -7.33 -17.77
CA ALA A 43 2.00 -7.35 -16.90
C ALA A 43 0.75 -6.76 -17.61
N ASP A 44 -0.38 -7.46 -17.50
CA ASP A 44 -1.71 -6.96 -17.86
C ASP A 44 -2.39 -6.22 -16.70
N PHE A 45 -2.04 -6.59 -15.47
CA PHE A 45 -2.52 -5.98 -14.24
C PHE A 45 -1.33 -5.70 -13.30
N VAL A 46 -1.32 -4.53 -12.69
CA VAL A 46 -0.38 -4.18 -11.63
C VAL A 46 -1.14 -3.66 -10.42
N VAL A 47 -0.89 -4.27 -9.27
CA VAL A 47 -1.55 -3.91 -8.01
C VAL A 47 -0.49 -3.40 -7.03
N VAL A 48 -0.72 -2.22 -6.47
CA VAL A 48 0.11 -1.64 -5.40
C VAL A 48 -0.64 -1.79 -4.08
N PHE A 49 -0.04 -2.52 -3.14
CA PHE A 49 -0.56 -2.67 -1.79
C PHE A 49 0.56 -2.39 -0.79
N GLY A 50 0.53 -1.23 -0.17
CA GLY A 50 1.60 -0.74 0.72
C GLY A 50 1.19 0.46 1.56
N GLY A 51 2.14 1.01 2.32
CA GLY A 51 1.95 2.19 3.17
C GLY A 51 1.88 1.88 4.67
N THR A 52 1.51 0.65 5.08
CA THR A 52 1.47 0.27 6.49
C THR A 52 2.84 0.33 7.17
N ASN A 53 3.92 0.00 6.44
CA ASN A 53 5.28 0.05 6.96
C ASN A 53 5.85 1.46 6.97
N ASP A 54 5.44 2.31 6.03
CA ASP A 54 5.77 3.74 6.07
C ASP A 54 5.25 4.38 7.36
N PHE A 55 3.99 4.08 7.72
CA PHE A 55 3.43 4.47 9.02
C PHE A 55 4.15 3.78 10.18
N GLY A 56 4.34 2.45 10.13
CA GLY A 56 4.82 1.64 11.26
C GLY A 56 6.25 1.97 11.70
N HIS A 57 7.17 2.04 10.76
CA HIS A 57 8.60 2.22 11.03
C HIS A 57 9.36 3.00 9.93
N GLY A 58 8.67 3.63 9.00
CA GLY A 58 9.30 4.50 8.02
C GLY A 58 9.85 5.78 8.67
N LEU A 59 10.97 6.30 8.18
CA LEU A 59 11.62 7.52 8.64
C LEU A 59 11.43 8.69 7.66
N ALA A 60 10.95 8.42 6.45
CA ALA A 60 10.64 9.48 5.51
C ALA A 60 9.57 10.42 6.08
N PRO A 61 9.71 11.73 5.94
CA PRO A 61 8.66 12.67 6.30
C PRO A 61 7.35 12.32 5.57
N PHE A 62 6.22 12.62 6.21
CA PHE A 62 4.92 12.40 5.56
C PHE A 62 4.78 13.23 4.27
N GLY A 63 5.22 14.48 4.31
CA GLY A 63 5.11 15.41 3.18
C GLY A 63 3.73 16.04 3.06
N GLN A 64 3.44 16.55 1.87
CA GLN A 64 2.15 17.19 1.56
C GLN A 64 1.63 16.78 0.18
N MET A 65 0.34 17.00 -0.02
CA MET A 65 -0.27 16.77 -1.32
C MET A 65 0.36 17.70 -2.38
N GLY A 66 0.76 17.09 -3.49
CA GLY A 66 1.49 17.80 -4.56
C GLY A 66 3.01 17.66 -4.52
N ASP A 67 3.58 17.02 -3.50
CA ASP A 67 4.98 16.63 -3.53
C ASP A 67 5.24 15.68 -4.72
N THR A 68 6.30 15.95 -5.47
CA THR A 68 6.63 15.21 -6.71
C THR A 68 8.00 14.52 -6.66
N THR A 69 8.70 14.63 -5.53
CA THR A 69 9.99 13.96 -5.30
C THR A 69 9.84 12.89 -4.24
N PRO A 70 10.62 11.80 -4.28
CA PRO A 70 10.45 10.65 -3.38
C PRO A 70 10.98 10.89 -1.95
N ASP A 71 11.33 12.13 -1.59
CA ASP A 71 11.89 12.47 -0.28
C ASP A 71 10.87 12.43 0.86
N THR A 72 9.59 12.40 0.52
CA THR A 72 8.46 12.28 1.43
C THR A 72 7.59 11.10 1.07
N PHE A 73 6.73 10.65 1.98
CA PHE A 73 5.77 9.59 1.69
C PHE A 73 4.80 9.99 0.55
N CYS A 74 4.25 11.20 0.60
CA CYS A 74 3.35 11.70 -0.44
C CYS A 74 4.05 11.76 -1.81
N GLY A 75 5.25 12.31 -1.86
CA GLY A 75 6.03 12.39 -3.09
C GLY A 75 6.47 11.03 -3.62
N ALA A 76 6.78 10.09 -2.72
CA ALA A 76 7.12 8.71 -3.10
C ALA A 76 5.92 7.98 -3.72
N CYS A 77 4.72 8.14 -3.17
CA CYS A 77 3.50 7.60 -3.77
C CYS A 77 3.26 8.17 -5.18
N ASP A 78 3.36 9.48 -5.36
CA ASP A 78 3.18 10.12 -6.67
C ASP A 78 4.22 9.65 -7.68
N THR A 79 5.48 9.59 -7.27
CA THR A 79 6.59 9.10 -8.10
C THR A 79 6.38 7.64 -8.51
N LEU A 80 5.97 6.78 -7.58
CA LEU A 80 5.70 5.36 -7.83
C LEU A 80 4.56 5.19 -8.84
N TYR A 81 3.44 5.89 -8.64
CA TYR A 81 2.27 5.75 -9.50
C TYR A 81 2.55 6.24 -10.92
N LYS A 82 3.22 7.37 -11.07
CA LYS A 82 3.68 7.86 -12.38
C LYS A 82 4.67 6.91 -13.05
N GLY A 83 5.63 6.39 -12.29
CA GLY A 83 6.60 5.43 -12.78
C GLY A 83 5.97 4.12 -13.27
N LEU A 84 5.00 3.59 -12.51
CA LEU A 84 4.24 2.40 -12.91
C LEU A 84 3.41 2.65 -14.18
N LYS A 85 2.74 3.80 -14.28
CA LYS A 85 1.99 4.16 -15.50
C LYS A 85 2.90 4.26 -16.72
N ALA A 86 4.09 4.82 -16.56
CA ALA A 86 5.07 4.92 -17.65
C ALA A 86 5.61 3.55 -18.05
N LYS A 87 5.90 2.67 -17.07
CA LYS A 87 6.41 1.33 -17.32
C LYS A 87 5.35 0.41 -17.94
N TYR A 88 4.10 0.53 -17.53
CA TYR A 88 3.00 -0.34 -17.93
C TYR A 88 1.86 0.43 -18.61
N PRO A 89 2.10 1.06 -19.76
CA PRO A 89 1.12 1.98 -20.38
C PRO A 89 -0.16 1.28 -20.88
N ARG A 90 -0.16 -0.05 -20.96
CA ARG A 90 -1.32 -0.85 -21.38
C ARG A 90 -1.93 -1.67 -20.26
N ALA A 91 -1.26 -1.78 -19.10
CA ALA A 91 -1.77 -2.53 -17.98
C ALA A 91 -2.87 -1.77 -17.24
N LYS A 92 -3.76 -2.51 -16.62
CA LYS A 92 -4.68 -1.98 -15.61
C LYS A 92 -3.94 -1.87 -14.29
N LEU A 93 -3.80 -0.64 -13.78
CA LEU A 93 -3.15 -0.38 -12.51
C LEU A 93 -4.22 -0.13 -11.44
N ALA A 94 -3.97 -0.63 -10.23
CA ALA A 94 -4.85 -0.43 -9.10
C ALA A 94 -4.04 -0.24 -7.81
N VAL A 95 -4.61 0.51 -6.88
CA VAL A 95 -4.01 0.76 -5.57
C VAL A 95 -4.93 0.19 -4.50
N ILE A 96 -4.34 -0.43 -3.49
CA ILE A 96 -5.04 -0.97 -2.32
C ILE A 96 -4.51 -0.26 -1.09
N THR A 97 -5.40 0.28 -0.26
CA THR A 97 -5.00 0.93 0.98
C THR A 97 -4.56 -0.10 2.02
N PRO A 98 -3.71 0.29 3.01
CA PRO A 98 -3.50 -0.50 4.21
C PRO A 98 -4.82 -0.92 4.87
N THR A 99 -4.81 -2.06 5.53
CA THR A 99 -5.87 -2.47 6.46
C THR A 99 -5.72 -1.75 7.81
N PRO A 100 -6.78 -1.67 8.64
CA PRO A 100 -6.65 -1.21 10.01
C PRO A 100 -5.60 -2.02 10.80
N ARG A 101 -4.96 -1.39 11.78
CA ARG A 101 -4.01 -2.03 12.70
C ARG A 101 -4.49 -1.88 14.13
N SER A 102 -4.26 -2.90 14.96
CA SER A 102 -4.48 -2.77 16.40
C SER A 102 -3.41 -1.87 17.05
N LYS A 103 -3.71 -1.34 18.23
CA LYS A 103 -2.72 -0.60 19.03
C LYS A 103 -1.51 -1.46 19.39
N ALA A 104 -1.70 -2.76 19.59
CA ALA A 104 -0.61 -3.70 19.85
C ALA A 104 0.32 -3.86 18.64
N ALA A 105 -0.24 -3.88 17.42
CA ALA A 105 0.55 -3.91 16.17
C ALA A 105 1.19 -2.57 15.81
N SER A 106 0.79 -1.50 16.50
CA SER A 106 1.39 -0.17 16.38
C SER A 106 1.90 0.28 17.75
N PRO A 107 2.90 -0.40 18.33
CA PRO A 107 3.31 -0.21 19.73
C PRO A 107 3.82 1.21 20.04
N LYS A 108 4.22 1.94 19.02
CA LYS A 108 4.59 3.35 19.13
C LYS A 108 3.40 4.28 19.05
N GLY A 109 2.19 3.73 18.98
CA GLY A 109 0.93 4.46 18.92
C GLY A 109 0.70 5.17 17.59
N GLU A 110 -0.54 5.45 17.33
CA GLU A 110 -0.90 6.39 16.28
C GLU A 110 -0.31 7.76 16.65
N GLY A 111 0.41 8.36 15.73
CA GLY A 111 1.05 9.66 15.97
C GLY A 111 2.45 9.59 16.56
N ASN A 112 3.06 8.43 16.67
CA ASN A 112 4.46 8.29 17.13
C ASN A 112 5.51 8.68 16.07
N LYS A 113 5.06 9.20 14.95
CA LYS A 113 5.92 9.81 13.94
C LYS A 113 6.27 11.23 14.35
N PRO A 114 7.45 11.73 14.00
CA PRO A 114 7.85 13.11 14.27
C PRO A 114 6.82 14.15 13.80
N ALA A 115 6.01 13.82 12.79
CA ALA A 115 5.00 14.71 12.22
C ALA A 115 3.58 14.54 12.81
N GLY A 116 3.37 13.64 13.78
CA GLY A 116 2.06 13.46 14.42
C GLY A 116 0.96 12.85 13.55
N HIS A 117 1.30 12.23 12.41
CA HIS A 117 0.34 11.61 11.51
C HIS A 117 -0.07 10.23 11.99
N VAL A 118 -1.37 9.90 11.81
CA VAL A 118 -1.96 8.58 12.09
C VAL A 118 -2.06 7.75 10.80
N LEU A 119 -2.33 6.45 10.93
CA LEU A 119 -2.46 5.58 9.74
C LEU A 119 -3.55 6.06 8.77
N ALA A 120 -4.64 6.62 9.29
CA ALA A 120 -5.71 7.19 8.46
C ALA A 120 -5.19 8.29 7.53
N ASP A 121 -4.25 9.13 7.98
CA ASP A 121 -3.66 10.18 7.13
C ASP A 121 -2.89 9.56 5.94
N TYR A 122 -2.15 8.48 6.20
CA TYR A 122 -1.44 7.72 5.14
C TYR A 122 -2.41 7.11 4.13
N VAL A 123 -3.52 6.55 4.62
CA VAL A 123 -4.58 5.99 3.77
C VAL A 123 -5.21 7.07 2.91
N ASP A 124 -5.56 8.22 3.49
CA ASP A 124 -6.16 9.33 2.77
C ASP A 124 -5.20 9.93 1.74
N ALA A 125 -3.90 10.03 2.06
CA ALA A 125 -2.89 10.44 1.11
C ALA A 125 -2.78 9.45 -0.07
N ILE A 126 -2.72 8.16 0.18
CA ILE A 126 -2.73 7.11 -0.86
C ILE A 126 -3.93 7.29 -1.80
N LYS A 127 -5.14 7.45 -1.24
CA LYS A 127 -6.37 7.61 -2.01
C LYS A 127 -6.35 8.87 -2.88
N GLN A 128 -5.98 10.00 -2.30
CA GLN A 128 -5.94 11.28 -3.00
C GLN A 128 -4.88 11.29 -4.11
N ILE A 129 -3.68 10.77 -3.83
CA ILE A 129 -2.60 10.72 -4.83
C ILE A 129 -2.94 9.72 -5.94
N ALA A 130 -3.52 8.57 -5.60
CA ALA A 130 -3.99 7.62 -6.61
C ALA A 130 -5.07 8.24 -7.51
N ALA A 131 -6.06 8.92 -6.93
CA ALA A 131 -7.10 9.62 -7.68
C ALA A 131 -6.52 10.71 -8.59
N ALA A 132 -5.57 11.51 -8.11
CA ALA A 132 -4.88 12.53 -8.90
C ALA A 132 -4.10 11.92 -10.08
N ASN A 133 -3.66 10.67 -9.96
CA ASN A 133 -3.02 9.91 -11.02
C ASN A 133 -3.99 9.09 -11.88
N GLY A 134 -5.30 9.18 -11.64
CA GLY A 134 -6.34 8.44 -12.36
C GLY A 134 -6.31 6.94 -12.09
N LEU A 135 -5.85 6.51 -10.90
CA LEU A 135 -5.79 5.12 -10.51
C LEU A 135 -6.99 4.73 -9.64
N PRO A 136 -7.68 3.62 -9.94
CA PRO A 136 -8.72 3.08 -9.09
C PRO A 136 -8.14 2.60 -7.75
N VAL A 137 -8.92 2.77 -6.67
CA VAL A 137 -8.49 2.42 -5.30
C VAL A 137 -9.49 1.47 -4.66
N LEU A 138 -8.99 0.37 -4.11
CA LEU A 138 -9.70 -0.44 -3.12
C LEU A 138 -9.36 0.06 -1.72
N ASP A 139 -10.33 0.64 -1.03
CA ASP A 139 -10.16 1.09 0.35
C ASP A 139 -10.48 -0.07 1.31
N LEU A 140 -9.44 -0.66 1.90
CA LEU A 140 -9.55 -1.70 2.92
C LEU A 140 -9.54 -1.15 4.35
N PHE A 141 -9.28 0.15 4.52
CA PHE A 141 -9.15 0.78 5.83
C PHE A 141 -10.50 1.25 6.39
N HIS A 142 -11.29 1.92 5.57
CA HIS A 142 -12.58 2.43 6.00
C HIS A 142 -13.68 1.40 5.79
N PRO A 143 -14.69 1.35 6.68
CA PRO A 143 -15.86 0.52 6.47
C PRO A 143 -16.52 0.83 5.13
N GLN A 144 -16.73 -0.19 4.33
CA GLN A 144 -17.43 -0.03 3.06
C GLN A 144 -18.92 0.26 3.29
N PRO A 145 -19.59 1.01 2.40
CA PRO A 145 -21.03 1.24 2.50
C PRO A 145 -21.79 -0.10 2.59
N VAL A 146 -22.87 -0.11 3.38
CA VAL A 146 -23.74 -1.30 3.54
C VAL A 146 -24.10 -1.88 2.17
N GLY A 147 -23.81 -3.16 1.98
CA GLY A 147 -24.07 -3.91 0.73
C GLY A 147 -22.88 -3.97 -0.24
N LYS A 148 -21.74 -3.34 0.07
CA LYS A 148 -20.48 -3.50 -0.65
C LYS A 148 -19.40 -3.81 0.35
N SER A 149 -19.03 -5.08 0.46
CA SER A 149 -17.93 -5.58 1.27
C SER A 149 -17.98 -5.19 2.76
N GLU A 150 -18.06 -6.17 3.61
CA GLU A 150 -17.94 -5.98 5.06
C GLU A 150 -16.56 -5.39 5.39
N ALA A 151 -16.50 -4.52 6.40
CA ALA A 151 -15.22 -4.09 6.98
C ALA A 151 -14.40 -5.34 7.31
N VAL A 152 -13.11 -5.28 7.01
CA VAL A 152 -12.20 -6.40 7.32
C VAL A 152 -12.26 -6.70 8.81
N PRO A 153 -12.79 -7.86 9.24
CA PRO A 153 -13.03 -8.12 10.65
C PRO A 153 -11.71 -8.27 11.41
N PRO A 154 -11.58 -7.71 12.63
CA PRO A 154 -10.34 -7.78 13.41
C PRO A 154 -9.82 -9.18 13.67
N GLU A 155 -10.70 -10.16 13.79
CA GLU A 155 -10.38 -11.57 14.07
C GLU A 155 -9.65 -12.29 12.95
N ILE A 156 -9.61 -11.70 11.75
CA ILE A 156 -8.83 -12.29 10.66
C ILE A 156 -7.33 -11.99 10.75
N PHE A 157 -6.91 -11.16 11.70
CA PHE A 157 -5.51 -10.84 11.93
C PHE A 157 -4.95 -11.63 13.12
N VAL A 158 -3.76 -12.24 12.97
CA VAL A 158 -3.14 -13.05 14.03
C VAL A 158 -2.53 -12.21 15.15
N ASP A 159 -2.09 -10.99 14.84
CA ASP A 159 -1.41 -10.07 15.77
C ASP A 159 -1.94 -8.63 15.67
N GLY A 160 -3.07 -8.47 15.03
CA GLY A 160 -3.67 -7.15 14.76
C GLY A 160 -3.04 -6.40 13.59
N LEU A 161 -2.15 -7.05 12.83
CA LEU A 161 -1.51 -6.50 11.62
C LEU A 161 -1.47 -7.52 10.47
N HIS A 162 -0.96 -8.73 10.74
CA HIS A 162 -0.76 -9.75 9.72
C HIS A 162 -2.00 -10.63 9.61
N PRO A 163 -2.56 -10.79 8.40
CA PRO A 163 -3.71 -11.66 8.20
C PRO A 163 -3.39 -13.13 8.53
N SER A 164 -4.36 -13.82 9.12
CA SER A 164 -4.37 -15.28 9.19
C SER A 164 -4.63 -15.89 7.81
N ASP A 165 -4.59 -17.22 7.68
CA ASP A 165 -4.96 -17.90 6.43
C ASP A 165 -6.40 -17.53 6.01
N ALA A 166 -7.33 -17.49 6.97
CA ALA A 166 -8.70 -17.04 6.73
C ALA A 166 -8.75 -15.56 6.32
N GLY A 167 -7.90 -14.72 6.92
CA GLY A 167 -7.71 -13.31 6.56
C GLY A 167 -7.20 -13.14 5.14
N HIS A 168 -6.21 -13.90 4.74
CA HIS A 168 -5.72 -13.91 3.35
C HIS A 168 -6.81 -14.32 2.36
N ALA A 169 -7.60 -15.34 2.67
CA ALA A 169 -8.71 -15.76 1.82
C ALA A 169 -9.79 -14.66 1.68
N ALA A 170 -10.15 -13.99 2.78
CA ALA A 170 -11.10 -12.88 2.77
C ALA A 170 -10.57 -11.69 1.95
N LEU A 171 -9.32 -11.29 2.14
CA LEU A 171 -8.69 -10.22 1.36
C LEU A 171 -8.58 -10.59 -0.12
N ALA A 172 -8.22 -11.82 -0.44
CA ALA A 172 -8.15 -12.29 -1.83
C ALA A 172 -9.51 -12.20 -2.54
N LYS A 173 -10.62 -12.51 -1.84
CA LYS A 173 -11.98 -12.35 -2.37
C LYS A 173 -12.28 -10.87 -2.68
N LEU A 174 -12.06 -9.97 -1.71
CA LEU A 174 -12.31 -8.53 -1.88
C LEU A 174 -11.48 -7.93 -3.02
N ILE A 175 -10.21 -8.27 -3.08
CA ILE A 175 -9.30 -7.81 -4.15
C ILE A 175 -9.76 -8.38 -5.50
N GLY A 176 -10.12 -9.67 -5.55
CA GLY A 176 -10.60 -10.30 -6.77
C GLY A 176 -11.89 -9.65 -7.30
N GLU A 177 -12.87 -9.39 -6.43
CA GLU A 177 -14.10 -8.69 -6.77
C GLU A 177 -13.80 -7.27 -7.30
N PHE A 178 -12.94 -6.52 -6.64
CA PHE A 178 -12.53 -5.19 -7.08
C PHE A 178 -11.85 -5.22 -8.46
N LEU A 179 -10.91 -6.12 -8.68
CA LEU A 179 -10.22 -6.24 -9.96
C LEU A 179 -11.17 -6.60 -11.12
N GLN A 180 -12.32 -7.23 -10.84
CA GLN A 180 -13.35 -7.51 -11.85
C GLN A 180 -14.09 -6.25 -12.30
N THR A 181 -14.03 -5.17 -11.55
CA THR A 181 -14.64 -3.89 -11.90
C THR A 181 -13.78 -3.02 -12.81
N LEU A 182 -12.51 -3.37 -12.97
CA LEU A 182 -11.54 -2.69 -13.80
C LEU A 182 -11.60 -3.19 -15.26
#